data_cdf0806de569400f1d9f33abb7c02a33
#
_entry.id   cdf0806de569400f1d9f33abb7c02a33
#
_cell.length_a   1.000
_cell.length_b   1.000
_cell.length_c   1.000
_cell.angle_alpha   90.00
_cell.angle_beta   90.00
_cell.angle_gamma   90.00
#
_symmetry.space_group_name_H-M   'P 1'
#
loop_
_entity.id
_entity.type
_entity.pdbx_description
1 polymer ?
#
loop_
_entity_poly.entity_id
_entity_poly.type
_entity_poly.pdbx_seq_one_letter_code
_entity_poly.pdbx_strand_id
1 'polypeptide(L)'
;MNENNIRNFCIIAHIDHGKSTLADRILELTDTVKLRDMENQLLDNMDIERERGITIKARAVRLNYHADDGQDYVFNLIDTPGHVDFNYEVSRSLAACEGALLIVDASQGIEAQTLANTYLAIEHDLEVVPVINKIDLPSADPERACAEVENVIGIPAMDAPRISAKMGTNVKEVLERVVKDIPCPKGDENAPLKALIFDSYYDQYKGVIIYCRVKEGHIKAGDTIRLMATGAEFQTVEIGYMGATDLVPVGELHAGEVGYIAASIKDIGDTRVGDTVTNAAEPCAEALPGYKKVNPMVYCGIYPADGAKYPDLRDALEKLMLNDASLSFEPETSIALGFGFRCGFLGLLHMEIIQERLEREYNLDLITTAPSVIYKVNLTNGETVFIDNPTNYPDVANIASAEEPIVNAHIYTPSEYVGNIMELCQDRRGVYKDMKYIDETRVDLHYQLPLNEIVYDFFDALKSRTKGYASFDYEMMGYAKSKLVKLDILLNGEVVDALSFIVHEDKAYSRGRRLTEKLKENIPRQLFEIPVQAAIGGKIIARETIKAMRKDVLAKCYGGDI
;
A
#
# COMPACT_ATOMS: atom_id res chain seq x y z
N MET A 1 -25.48 9.41 24.26
CA MET A 1 -24.73 10.54 23.69
C MET A 1 -25.56 11.14 22.58
N ASN A 2 -25.53 12.44 22.34
CA ASN A 2 -26.36 13.00 21.24
C ASN A 2 -25.61 12.75 19.93
N GLU A 3 -26.21 12.00 18.98
CA GLU A 3 -25.60 11.69 17.67
C GLU A 3 -25.16 12.95 16.91
N ASN A 4 -25.83 14.08 17.13
CA ASN A 4 -25.49 15.35 16.51
C ASN A 4 -24.09 15.87 16.86
N ASN A 5 -23.48 15.37 17.93
CA ASN A 5 -22.16 15.80 18.41
C ASN A 5 -21.04 14.81 18.05
N ILE A 6 -21.32 13.82 17.19
CA ILE A 6 -20.30 12.91 16.67
C ILE A 6 -19.76 13.45 15.34
N ARG A 7 -18.43 13.36 15.14
CA ARG A 7 -17.76 13.65 13.85
C ARG A 7 -16.80 12.53 13.52
N ASN A 8 -17.07 11.82 12.44
CA ASN A 8 -16.19 10.77 11.93
C ASN A 8 -15.46 11.32 10.71
N PHE A 9 -14.15 11.42 10.78
CA PHE A 9 -13.35 11.97 9.71
C PHE A 9 -11.98 11.32 9.61
N CYS A 10 -11.43 11.38 8.43
CA CYS A 10 -10.07 10.92 8.16
C CYS A 10 -9.18 12.08 7.73
N ILE A 11 -7.88 11.84 7.69
CA ILE A 11 -6.89 12.77 7.17
C ILE A 11 -6.32 12.16 5.88
N ILE A 12 -6.48 12.87 4.77
CA ILE A 12 -5.91 12.51 3.48
C ILE A 12 -4.85 13.54 3.07
N ALA A 13 -3.73 13.07 2.57
CA ALA A 13 -2.61 13.91 2.19
C ALA A 13 -1.68 13.19 1.22
N HIS A 14 -0.88 13.96 0.50
CA HIS A 14 0.32 13.41 -0.14
C HIS A 14 1.38 13.07 0.91
N ILE A 15 2.34 12.22 0.55
CA ILE A 15 3.51 11.89 1.38
C ILE A 15 4.23 13.19 1.74
N ASP A 16 4.70 13.29 2.97
CA ASP A 16 5.42 14.45 3.52
C ASP A 16 4.63 15.78 3.62
N HIS A 17 3.33 15.83 3.32
CA HIS A 17 2.51 17.03 3.52
C HIS A 17 2.20 17.34 5.00
N GLY A 18 2.58 16.44 5.93
CA GLY A 18 2.48 16.65 7.37
C GLY A 18 1.24 16.05 8.02
N LYS A 19 0.70 14.97 7.44
CA LYS A 19 -0.46 14.22 7.95
C LYS A 19 -0.27 13.75 9.39
N SER A 20 0.75 12.93 9.67
CA SER A 20 1.02 12.38 11.01
C SER A 20 1.36 13.49 12.02
N THR A 21 2.04 14.58 11.58
CA THR A 21 2.31 15.73 12.44
C THR A 21 1.01 16.46 12.83
N LEU A 22 0.05 16.59 11.92
CA LEU A 22 -1.25 17.18 12.26
C LEU A 22 -2.04 16.28 13.20
N ALA A 23 -2.04 14.97 12.97
CA ALA A 23 -2.68 14.00 13.85
C ALA A 23 -2.14 14.10 15.29
N ASP A 24 -0.81 14.18 15.46
CA ASP A 24 -0.18 14.39 16.77
C ASP A 24 -0.66 15.69 17.44
N ARG A 25 -0.76 16.80 16.69
CA ARG A 25 -1.26 18.08 17.23
C ARG A 25 -2.73 18.02 17.63
N ILE A 26 -3.54 17.26 16.89
CA ILE A 26 -4.95 17.03 17.25
C ILE A 26 -5.03 16.25 18.56
N LEU A 27 -4.25 15.19 18.73
CA LEU A 27 -4.17 14.42 19.99
C LEU A 27 -3.77 15.28 21.18
N GLU A 28 -2.81 16.18 20.98
CA GLU A 28 -2.33 17.13 21.99
C GLU A 28 -3.42 18.14 22.38
N LEU A 29 -4.06 18.78 21.39
CA LEU A 29 -5.09 19.80 21.63
C LEU A 29 -6.37 19.26 22.25
N THR A 30 -6.66 17.98 22.07
CA THR A 30 -7.83 17.31 22.67
C THR A 30 -7.52 16.66 24.02
N ASP A 31 -6.33 16.89 24.59
CA ASP A 31 -5.85 16.25 25.83
C ASP A 31 -6.03 14.72 25.87
N THR A 32 -6.11 14.09 24.69
CA THR A 32 -6.29 12.63 24.57
C THR A 32 -5.06 11.90 25.07
N VAL A 33 -3.88 12.49 24.86
CA VAL A 33 -2.60 12.01 25.36
C VAL A 33 -1.93 13.12 26.16
N LYS A 34 -1.43 12.78 27.35
CA LYS A 34 -0.71 13.76 28.17
C LYS A 34 0.60 14.15 27.51
N LEU A 35 0.96 15.42 27.56
CA LEU A 35 2.20 15.95 26.96
C LEU A 35 3.48 15.16 27.30
N ARG A 36 3.54 14.58 28.52
CA ARG A 36 4.69 13.75 28.94
C ARG A 36 4.78 12.39 28.26
N ASP A 37 3.64 11.90 27.73
CA ASP A 37 3.48 10.59 27.11
C ASP A 37 3.37 10.72 25.56
N MET A 38 3.49 11.96 25.04
CA MET A 38 3.49 12.24 23.60
C MET A 38 4.84 11.86 22.98
N GLU A 39 4.76 11.06 21.93
CA GLU A 39 5.87 10.72 21.03
C GLU A 39 5.56 11.27 19.64
N ASN A 40 6.59 11.48 18.82
CA ASN A 40 6.37 11.85 17.44
C ASN A 40 5.74 10.69 16.67
N GLN A 41 4.76 10.98 15.82
CA GLN A 41 4.04 9.98 15.04
C GLN A 41 3.41 8.90 15.94
N LEU A 42 2.69 9.32 16.97
CA LEU A 42 2.11 8.43 17.98
C LEU A 42 1.13 7.41 17.39
N LEU A 43 0.41 7.78 16.34
CA LEU A 43 -0.51 6.89 15.66
C LEU A 43 0.20 5.86 14.76
N ASP A 44 1.42 6.12 14.34
CA ASP A 44 2.25 5.18 13.58
C ASP A 44 2.88 4.18 14.56
N ASN A 45 2.26 3.00 14.70
CA ASN A 45 2.66 2.01 15.72
C ASN A 45 3.82 1.11 15.32
N MET A 46 4.06 0.95 14.03
CA MET A 46 5.14 0.11 13.54
C MET A 46 6.44 0.90 13.52
N ASP A 47 7.54 0.29 13.95
CA ASP A 47 8.87 0.91 13.82
C ASP A 47 9.19 1.28 12.38
N ILE A 48 8.74 0.46 11.42
CA ILE A 48 8.88 0.71 9.98
C ILE A 48 8.14 1.97 9.54
N GLU A 49 6.95 2.24 10.06
CA GLU A 49 6.19 3.47 9.77
C GLU A 49 6.97 4.71 10.21
N ARG A 50 7.49 4.68 11.43
CA ARG A 50 8.28 5.78 12.01
C ARG A 50 9.61 5.99 11.31
N GLU A 51 10.32 4.92 10.96
CA GLU A 51 11.61 4.99 10.25
C GLU A 51 11.46 5.52 8.83
N ARG A 52 10.40 5.12 8.12
CA ARG A 52 10.13 5.53 6.74
C ARG A 52 9.33 6.83 6.64
N GLY A 53 8.75 7.31 7.75
CA GLY A 53 7.90 8.51 7.79
C GLY A 53 6.59 8.36 7.02
N ILE A 54 6.06 7.14 6.89
CA ILE A 54 4.82 6.83 6.17
C ILE A 54 3.87 6.03 7.04
N THR A 55 2.58 6.33 6.97
CA THR A 55 1.54 5.48 7.53
C THR A 55 1.25 4.33 6.59
N ILE A 56 1.33 3.10 7.10
CA ILE A 56 1.09 1.86 6.36
C ILE A 56 -0.33 1.37 6.63
N LYS A 57 -0.71 1.32 7.91
CA LYS A 57 -2.01 0.83 8.34
C LYS A 57 -2.88 1.96 8.89
N ALA A 58 -4.13 2.00 8.47
CA ALA A 58 -5.10 2.94 9.00
C ALA A 58 -5.33 2.71 10.50
N ARG A 59 -5.44 3.78 11.27
CA ARG A 59 -5.72 3.73 12.69
C ARG A 59 -6.84 4.68 13.07
N ALA A 60 -7.81 4.16 13.80
CA ALA A 60 -8.88 4.96 14.36
C ALA A 60 -8.58 5.34 15.82
N VAL A 61 -8.93 6.54 16.21
CA VAL A 61 -8.82 7.04 17.58
C VAL A 61 -10.02 7.91 17.92
N ARG A 62 -10.59 7.70 19.11
CA ARG A 62 -11.68 8.54 19.64
C ARG A 62 -11.10 9.66 20.48
N LEU A 63 -11.56 10.88 20.20
CA LEU A 63 -11.14 12.12 20.84
C LEU A 63 -12.36 12.83 21.42
N ASN A 64 -12.19 13.57 22.50
CA ASN A 64 -13.22 14.47 23.03
C ASN A 64 -12.76 15.91 22.80
N TYR A 65 -13.62 16.74 22.24
CA TYR A 65 -13.32 18.12 21.91
C TYR A 65 -14.39 19.06 22.45
N HIS A 66 -13.97 20.08 23.21
CA HIS A 66 -14.84 21.15 23.65
C HIS A 66 -14.71 22.32 22.65
N ALA A 67 -15.75 22.55 21.86
CA ALA A 67 -15.74 23.53 20.78
C ALA A 67 -16.05 24.95 21.27
N ASP A 68 -15.77 25.94 20.43
CA ASP A 68 -16.03 27.37 20.72
C ASP A 68 -17.53 27.70 20.81
N ASP A 69 -18.41 26.84 20.33
CA ASP A 69 -19.86 26.92 20.50
C ASP A 69 -20.35 26.51 21.90
N GLY A 70 -19.42 26.05 22.77
CA GLY A 70 -19.67 25.62 24.14
C GLY A 70 -20.22 24.20 24.25
N GLN A 71 -20.20 23.40 23.20
CA GLN A 71 -20.63 22.01 23.21
C GLN A 71 -19.44 21.05 23.21
N ASP A 72 -19.68 19.85 23.76
CA ASP A 72 -18.72 18.76 23.75
C ASP A 72 -19.00 17.85 22.54
N TYR A 73 -17.96 17.60 21.75
CA TYR A 73 -18.00 16.74 20.58
C TYR A 73 -17.14 15.49 20.78
N VAL A 74 -17.57 14.41 20.15
CA VAL A 74 -16.80 13.18 20.01
C VAL A 74 -16.29 13.11 18.58
N PHE A 75 -14.98 13.12 18.43
CA PHE A 75 -14.31 12.93 17.15
C PHE A 75 -13.78 11.51 17.06
N ASN A 76 -14.13 10.82 15.98
CA ASN A 76 -13.47 9.59 15.57
C ASN A 76 -12.55 9.93 14.41
N LEU A 77 -11.28 10.11 14.71
CA LEU A 77 -10.23 10.37 13.72
C LEU A 77 -9.71 9.04 13.19
N ILE A 78 -9.71 8.87 11.87
CA ILE A 78 -9.10 7.74 11.19
C ILE A 78 -7.88 8.25 10.42
N ASP A 79 -6.69 7.90 10.89
CA ASP A 79 -5.45 8.18 10.18
C ASP A 79 -5.28 7.20 9.01
N THR A 80 -5.05 7.69 7.80
CA THR A 80 -5.02 6.88 6.58
C THR A 80 -3.63 6.86 5.95
N PRO A 81 -3.23 5.77 5.25
CA PRO A 81 -2.03 5.79 4.43
C PRO A 81 -2.06 6.88 3.36
N GLY A 82 -0.89 7.39 3.00
CA GLY A 82 -0.76 8.40 1.92
C GLY A 82 -0.20 7.85 0.61
N HIS A 83 0.24 6.60 0.54
CA HIS A 83 0.91 6.02 -0.62
C HIS A 83 -0.05 5.24 -1.53
N VAL A 84 0.19 5.28 -2.86
CA VAL A 84 -0.66 4.63 -3.87
C VAL A 84 -0.85 3.13 -3.64
N ASP A 85 0.16 2.42 -3.19
CA ASP A 85 0.09 0.98 -2.90
C ASP A 85 -0.95 0.65 -1.81
N PHE A 86 -1.33 1.62 -0.98
CA PHE A 86 -2.29 1.46 0.11
C PHE A 86 -3.66 2.09 -0.16
N ASN A 87 -3.98 2.43 -1.40
CA ASN A 87 -5.29 3.01 -1.78
C ASN A 87 -6.48 2.16 -1.29
N TYR A 88 -6.29 0.85 -1.15
CA TYR A 88 -7.29 -0.04 -0.61
C TYR A 88 -7.57 0.22 0.88
N GLU A 89 -6.53 0.44 1.70
CA GLU A 89 -6.66 0.83 3.11
C GLU A 89 -7.33 2.20 3.24
N VAL A 90 -6.98 3.14 2.35
CA VAL A 90 -7.62 4.46 2.28
C VAL A 90 -9.12 4.31 2.02
N SER A 91 -9.51 3.58 0.98
CA SER A 91 -10.93 3.38 0.61
C SER A 91 -11.76 2.77 1.75
N ARG A 92 -11.20 1.84 2.51
CA ARG A 92 -11.87 1.25 3.69
C ARG A 92 -12.10 2.27 4.79
N SER A 93 -11.09 3.07 5.07
CA SER A 93 -11.16 4.11 6.10
C SER A 93 -12.17 5.19 5.75
N LEU A 94 -12.20 5.60 4.48
CA LEU A 94 -13.16 6.57 3.96
C LEU A 94 -14.62 6.12 4.18
N ALA A 95 -14.93 4.85 3.96
CA ALA A 95 -16.30 4.32 4.15
C ALA A 95 -16.79 4.37 5.61
N ALA A 96 -15.90 4.52 6.57
CA ALA A 96 -16.24 4.67 7.98
C ALA A 96 -16.46 6.13 8.40
N CYS A 97 -16.20 7.10 7.51
CA CYS A 97 -16.23 8.54 7.77
C CYS A 97 -17.41 9.25 7.12
N GLU A 98 -17.70 10.46 7.57
CA GLU A 98 -18.59 11.44 6.95
C GLU A 98 -17.81 12.62 6.34
N GLY A 99 -16.52 12.79 6.70
CA GLY A 99 -15.68 13.84 6.15
C GLY A 99 -14.20 13.48 6.06
N ALA A 100 -13.46 14.27 5.30
CA ALA A 100 -12.02 14.13 5.12
C ALA A 100 -11.32 15.47 5.22
N LEU A 101 -10.27 15.56 6.03
CA LEU A 101 -9.34 16.70 6.03
C LEU A 101 -8.32 16.49 4.91
N LEU A 102 -8.33 17.36 3.92
CA LEU A 102 -7.38 17.35 2.82
C LEU A 102 -6.20 18.27 3.13
N ILE A 103 -5.05 17.70 3.45
CA ILE A 103 -3.85 18.47 3.77
C ILE A 103 -3.06 18.75 2.51
N VAL A 104 -2.81 20.03 2.25
CA VAL A 104 -1.99 20.52 1.14
C VAL A 104 -0.80 21.31 1.69
N ASP A 105 0.40 20.99 1.24
CA ASP A 105 1.62 21.74 1.56
C ASP A 105 1.62 23.08 0.86
N ALA A 106 1.73 24.18 1.60
CA ALA A 106 1.76 25.55 1.06
C ALA A 106 2.93 25.82 0.11
N SER A 107 3.99 25.02 0.17
CA SER A 107 5.17 25.18 -0.70
C SER A 107 5.09 24.33 -1.97
N GLN A 108 4.50 23.14 -1.88
CA GLN A 108 4.42 22.18 -2.99
C GLN A 108 3.09 22.26 -3.75
N GLY A 109 1.98 22.58 -3.07
CA GLY A 109 0.65 22.60 -3.67
C GLY A 109 0.07 21.19 -3.86
N ILE A 110 -0.72 21.00 -4.91
CA ILE A 110 -1.36 19.72 -5.23
C ILE A 110 -0.34 18.75 -5.83
N GLU A 111 -0.36 17.52 -5.33
CA GLU A 111 0.45 16.39 -5.78
C GLU A 111 -0.44 15.20 -6.22
N ALA A 112 0.14 14.15 -6.82
CA ALA A 112 -0.60 13.04 -7.39
C ALA A 112 -1.57 12.37 -6.39
N GLN A 113 -1.08 12.00 -5.20
CA GLN A 113 -1.94 11.37 -4.19
C GLN A 113 -2.97 12.34 -3.59
N THR A 114 -2.71 13.65 -3.62
CA THR A 114 -3.72 14.65 -3.22
C THR A 114 -4.98 14.48 -4.06
N LEU A 115 -4.83 14.40 -5.38
CA LEU A 115 -5.96 14.21 -6.30
C LEU A 115 -6.61 12.84 -6.16
N ALA A 116 -5.80 11.77 -6.20
CA ALA A 116 -6.31 10.41 -6.11
C ALA A 116 -7.14 10.18 -4.84
N ASN A 117 -6.61 10.58 -3.68
CA ASN A 117 -7.30 10.44 -2.40
C ASN A 117 -8.54 11.34 -2.30
N THR A 118 -8.51 12.53 -2.90
CA THR A 118 -9.68 13.42 -2.91
C THR A 118 -10.81 12.85 -3.76
N TYR A 119 -10.51 12.31 -4.94
CA TYR A 119 -11.52 11.65 -5.76
C TYR A 119 -12.13 10.44 -5.07
N LEU A 120 -11.32 9.62 -4.38
CA LEU A 120 -11.83 8.53 -3.56
C LEU A 120 -12.77 9.04 -2.44
N ALA A 121 -12.44 10.15 -1.78
CA ALA A 121 -13.30 10.74 -0.76
C ALA A 121 -14.64 11.22 -1.35
N ILE A 122 -14.62 11.84 -2.54
CA ILE A 122 -15.82 12.29 -3.26
C ILE A 122 -16.67 11.09 -3.71
N GLU A 123 -16.06 10.01 -4.20
CA GLU A 123 -16.77 8.76 -4.55
C GLU A 123 -17.51 8.12 -3.36
N HIS A 124 -17.01 8.36 -2.14
CA HIS A 124 -17.65 7.92 -0.90
C HIS A 124 -18.61 8.95 -0.29
N ASP A 125 -18.98 10.00 -1.03
CA ASP A 125 -19.87 11.10 -0.58
C ASP A 125 -19.37 11.81 0.69
N LEU A 126 -18.06 11.92 0.89
CA LEU A 126 -17.47 12.61 2.04
C LEU A 126 -17.41 14.12 1.82
N GLU A 127 -17.66 14.88 2.89
CA GLU A 127 -17.36 16.31 2.91
C GLU A 127 -15.83 16.49 3.01
N VAL A 128 -15.23 17.14 2.01
CA VAL A 128 -13.78 17.37 1.96
C VAL A 128 -13.45 18.77 2.42
N VAL A 129 -12.71 18.87 3.52
CA VAL A 129 -12.29 20.12 4.13
C VAL A 129 -10.80 20.36 3.84
N PRO A 130 -10.44 21.31 2.97
CA PRO A 130 -9.04 21.62 2.69
C PRO A 130 -8.37 22.30 3.88
N VAL A 131 -7.09 21.96 4.09
CA VAL A 131 -6.21 22.54 5.12
C VAL A 131 -4.85 22.82 4.50
N ILE A 132 -4.40 24.07 4.54
CA ILE A 132 -3.12 24.49 3.97
C ILE A 132 -2.06 24.45 5.07
N ASN A 133 -1.13 23.52 4.96
CA ASN A 133 -0.10 23.28 5.97
C ASN A 133 1.28 23.82 5.58
N LYS A 134 2.19 23.88 6.55
CA LYS A 134 3.59 24.31 6.41
C LYS A 134 3.75 25.79 6.04
N ILE A 135 2.87 26.65 6.52
CA ILE A 135 2.98 28.11 6.30
C ILE A 135 4.24 28.73 6.94
N ASP A 136 4.95 27.99 7.78
CA ASP A 136 6.21 28.38 8.41
C ASP A 136 7.42 28.28 7.48
N LEU A 137 7.30 27.63 6.32
CA LEU A 137 8.40 27.49 5.36
C LEU A 137 8.62 28.81 4.59
N PRO A 138 9.89 29.18 4.31
CA PRO A 138 10.19 30.38 3.52
C PRO A 138 9.65 30.37 2.09
N SER A 139 9.43 29.17 1.54
CA SER A 139 8.87 28.93 0.20
C SER A 139 7.35 28.78 0.19
N ALA A 140 6.68 28.93 1.34
CA ALA A 140 5.24 28.76 1.44
C ALA A 140 4.49 29.87 0.70
N ASP A 141 3.54 29.48 -0.14
CA ASP A 141 2.58 30.36 -0.80
C ASP A 141 1.16 29.83 -0.61
N PRO A 142 0.53 30.12 0.53
CA PRO A 142 -0.80 29.63 0.85
C PRO A 142 -1.89 30.06 -0.14
N GLU A 143 -1.78 31.27 -0.70
CA GLU A 143 -2.75 31.79 -1.67
C GLU A 143 -2.74 30.98 -2.96
N ARG A 144 -1.55 30.68 -3.47
CA ARG A 144 -1.37 29.82 -4.63
C ARG A 144 -1.92 28.42 -4.36
N ALA A 145 -1.59 27.81 -3.22
CA ALA A 145 -2.08 26.47 -2.85
C ALA A 145 -3.62 26.43 -2.78
N CYS A 146 -4.26 27.44 -2.18
CA CYS A 146 -5.72 27.56 -2.19
C CYS A 146 -6.28 27.66 -3.61
N ALA A 147 -5.70 28.50 -4.47
CA ALA A 147 -6.13 28.65 -5.84
C ALA A 147 -5.96 27.37 -6.67
N GLU A 148 -4.89 26.59 -6.44
CA GLU A 148 -4.70 25.27 -7.05
C GLU A 148 -5.82 24.30 -6.63
N VAL A 149 -6.18 24.24 -5.35
CA VAL A 149 -7.27 23.38 -4.86
C VAL A 149 -8.59 23.74 -5.54
N GLU A 150 -8.93 25.03 -5.63
CA GLU A 150 -10.17 25.47 -6.29
C GLU A 150 -10.18 25.20 -7.79
N ASN A 151 -9.07 25.48 -8.48
CA ASN A 151 -9.02 25.35 -9.94
C ASN A 151 -8.90 23.91 -10.43
N VAL A 152 -8.19 23.04 -9.69
CA VAL A 152 -7.88 21.68 -10.13
C VAL A 152 -8.88 20.68 -9.58
N ILE A 153 -9.25 20.81 -8.29
CA ILE A 153 -10.17 19.90 -7.62
C ILE A 153 -11.61 20.39 -7.70
N GLY A 154 -11.81 21.70 -7.69
CA GLY A 154 -13.15 22.33 -7.70
C GLY A 154 -13.78 22.47 -6.32
N ILE A 155 -13.00 22.35 -5.24
CA ILE A 155 -13.47 22.50 -3.86
C ILE A 155 -13.10 23.90 -3.35
N PRO A 156 -14.03 24.65 -2.72
CA PRO A 156 -13.73 25.97 -2.14
C PRO A 156 -12.59 25.87 -1.13
N ALA A 157 -11.53 26.68 -1.30
CA ALA A 157 -10.34 26.61 -0.47
C ALA A 157 -9.79 27.99 -0.02
N MET A 158 -10.33 29.11 -0.53
CA MET A 158 -9.81 30.44 -0.19
C MET A 158 -9.98 30.78 1.30
N ASP A 159 -10.95 30.19 1.98
CA ASP A 159 -11.19 30.30 3.42
C ASP A 159 -10.63 29.10 4.23
N ALA A 160 -9.84 28.24 3.61
CA ALA A 160 -9.24 27.10 4.25
C ALA A 160 -8.29 27.51 5.40
N PRO A 161 -8.26 26.78 6.51
CA PRO A 161 -7.31 27.00 7.59
C PRO A 161 -5.87 26.96 7.09
N ARG A 162 -5.09 27.98 7.44
CA ARG A 162 -3.66 28.09 7.10
C ARG A 162 -2.85 27.81 8.34
N ILE A 163 -2.20 26.65 8.38
CA ILE A 163 -1.60 26.11 9.58
C ILE A 163 -0.11 25.81 9.45
N SER A 164 0.56 25.72 10.59
CA SER A 164 1.80 24.98 10.72
C SER A 164 1.59 23.88 11.75
N ALA A 165 1.40 22.66 11.30
CA ALA A 165 1.29 21.52 12.21
C ALA A 165 2.57 21.35 13.06
N LYS A 166 3.74 21.60 12.47
CA LYS A 166 5.04 21.55 13.15
C LYS A 166 5.12 22.53 14.32
N MET A 167 4.68 23.77 14.11
CA MET A 167 4.74 24.83 15.10
C MET A 167 3.49 24.90 15.99
N GLY A 168 2.45 24.12 15.68
CA GLY A 168 1.15 24.18 16.38
C GLY A 168 0.32 25.42 16.05
N THR A 169 0.67 26.17 15.00
CA THR A 169 0.00 27.42 14.64
C THR A 169 -1.35 27.12 13.98
N ASN A 170 -2.42 27.77 14.46
CA ASN A 170 -3.78 27.73 13.92
C ASN A 170 -4.42 26.31 13.86
N VAL A 171 -3.87 25.29 14.52
CA VAL A 171 -4.43 23.93 14.46
C VAL A 171 -5.82 23.85 15.08
N LYS A 172 -6.13 24.67 16.09
CA LYS A 172 -7.48 24.76 16.66
C LYS A 172 -8.53 25.11 15.60
N GLU A 173 -8.21 25.97 14.64
CA GLU A 173 -9.12 26.35 13.56
C GLU A 173 -9.54 25.14 12.71
N VAL A 174 -8.66 24.15 12.54
CA VAL A 174 -9.00 22.91 11.85
C VAL A 174 -10.09 22.14 12.61
N LEU A 175 -9.99 22.06 13.95
CA LEU A 175 -11.00 21.36 14.77
C LEU A 175 -12.35 22.09 14.74
N GLU A 176 -12.36 23.41 14.74
CA GLU A 176 -13.60 24.20 14.56
C GLU A 176 -14.22 24.00 13.17
N ARG A 177 -13.40 23.85 12.12
CA ARG A 177 -13.89 23.49 10.78
C ARG A 177 -14.47 22.07 10.74
N VAL A 178 -13.89 21.11 11.45
CA VAL A 178 -14.47 19.77 11.61
C VAL A 178 -15.86 19.85 12.23
N VAL A 179 -16.04 20.63 13.28
CA VAL A 179 -17.36 20.84 13.93
C VAL A 179 -18.37 21.44 12.97
N LYS A 180 -17.96 22.47 12.21
CA LYS A 180 -18.83 23.27 11.37
C LYS A 180 -19.19 22.59 10.05
N ASP A 181 -18.21 22.01 9.37
CA ASP A 181 -18.33 21.60 7.96
C ASP A 181 -18.59 20.10 7.82
N ILE A 182 -18.05 19.25 8.70
CA ILE A 182 -18.29 17.80 8.63
C ILE A 182 -19.65 17.47 9.23
N PRO A 183 -20.54 16.80 8.49
CA PRO A 183 -21.86 16.46 9.01
C PRO A 183 -21.79 15.41 10.12
N CYS A 184 -22.81 15.43 10.99
CA CYS A 184 -22.99 14.33 11.95
C CYS A 184 -23.39 13.05 11.20
N PRO A 185 -23.03 11.87 11.75
CA PRO A 185 -23.46 10.60 11.19
C PRO A 185 -25.00 10.49 11.21
N LYS A 186 -25.54 9.83 10.17
CA LYS A 186 -26.97 9.54 10.08
C LYS A 186 -27.17 8.06 10.41
N GLY A 187 -28.17 7.74 11.24
CA GLY A 187 -28.51 6.36 11.57
C GLY A 187 -29.81 6.32 12.38
N ASP A 188 -30.52 5.21 12.33
CA ASP A 188 -31.68 4.96 13.20
C ASP A 188 -31.28 3.98 14.31
N GLU A 189 -31.24 4.46 15.53
CA GLU A 189 -30.88 3.69 16.73
C GLU A 189 -31.85 2.53 17.01
N ASN A 190 -33.10 2.64 16.55
CA ASN A 190 -34.14 1.63 16.74
C ASN A 190 -34.22 0.62 15.59
N ALA A 191 -33.45 0.79 14.51
CA ALA A 191 -33.36 -0.16 13.43
C ALA A 191 -32.56 -1.41 13.81
N PRO A 192 -32.70 -2.52 13.09
CA PRO A 192 -31.82 -3.67 13.25
C PRO A 192 -30.36 -3.30 13.06
N LEU A 193 -29.48 -3.87 13.88
CA LEU A 193 -28.03 -3.60 13.83
C LEU A 193 -27.47 -3.79 12.43
N LYS A 194 -26.81 -2.76 11.93
CA LYS A 194 -25.92 -2.79 10.76
C LYS A 194 -24.61 -2.10 11.09
N ALA A 195 -23.53 -2.87 11.19
CA ALA A 195 -22.20 -2.31 11.39
C ALA A 195 -21.25 -2.77 10.28
N LEU A 196 -20.51 -1.84 9.71
CA LEU A 196 -19.54 -2.10 8.64
C LEU A 196 -18.19 -2.45 9.27
N ILE A 197 -17.62 -3.58 8.90
CA ILE A 197 -16.25 -3.92 9.26
C ILE A 197 -15.31 -3.17 8.32
N PHE A 198 -14.54 -2.21 8.83
CA PHE A 198 -13.57 -1.49 8.02
C PHE A 198 -12.14 -1.99 8.21
N ASP A 199 -11.83 -2.66 9.34
CA ASP A 199 -10.56 -3.32 9.60
C ASP A 199 -10.72 -4.45 10.61
N SER A 200 -9.68 -5.29 10.76
CA SER A 200 -9.59 -6.32 11.79
C SER A 200 -8.14 -6.51 12.24
N TYR A 201 -7.99 -6.92 13.49
CA TYR A 201 -6.71 -7.18 14.10
C TYR A 201 -6.74 -8.49 14.89
N TYR A 202 -5.70 -9.28 14.78
CA TYR A 202 -5.56 -10.51 15.57
C TYR A 202 -4.75 -10.25 16.83
N ASP A 203 -5.40 -10.48 17.97
CA ASP A 203 -4.76 -10.45 19.29
C ASP A 203 -4.58 -11.87 19.82
N GLN A 204 -3.42 -12.18 20.36
CA GLN A 204 -3.11 -13.54 20.85
C GLN A 204 -4.00 -13.99 22.01
N TYR A 205 -4.57 -13.06 22.76
CA TYR A 205 -5.40 -13.32 23.94
C TYR A 205 -6.89 -13.19 23.67
N LYS A 206 -7.29 -12.20 22.86
CA LYS A 206 -8.69 -11.88 22.56
C LYS A 206 -9.20 -12.50 21.26
N GLY A 207 -8.31 -13.08 20.45
CA GLY A 207 -8.64 -13.56 19.10
C GLY A 207 -8.78 -12.39 18.12
N VAL A 208 -9.67 -12.52 17.13
CA VAL A 208 -9.91 -11.45 16.15
C VAL A 208 -10.70 -10.33 16.80
N ILE A 209 -10.14 -9.13 16.75
CA ILE A 209 -10.80 -7.88 17.11
C ILE A 209 -11.27 -7.22 15.82
N ILE A 210 -12.57 -6.98 15.70
CA ILE A 210 -13.21 -6.36 14.56
C ILE A 210 -13.30 -4.86 14.82
N TYR A 211 -12.80 -4.02 13.93
CA TYR A 211 -13.03 -2.59 13.93
C TYR A 211 -14.23 -2.28 13.05
N CYS A 212 -15.23 -1.63 13.62
CA CYS A 212 -16.49 -1.41 12.93
C CYS A 212 -17.03 0.02 13.10
N ARG A 213 -17.83 0.39 12.10
CA ARG A 213 -18.66 1.58 12.10
C ARG A 213 -20.14 1.17 12.21
N VAL A 214 -20.79 1.49 13.31
CA VAL A 214 -22.22 1.23 13.48
C VAL A 214 -22.99 2.24 12.62
N LYS A 215 -23.67 1.76 11.57
CA LYS A 215 -24.48 2.59 10.68
C LYS A 215 -25.90 2.70 11.19
N GLU A 216 -26.52 1.62 11.66
CA GLU A 216 -27.88 1.56 12.20
C GLU A 216 -27.94 0.64 13.42
N GLY A 217 -28.86 0.89 14.32
CA GLY A 217 -29.08 0.09 15.51
C GLY A 217 -28.02 0.32 16.59
N HIS A 218 -27.91 -0.64 17.47
CA HIS A 218 -26.92 -0.66 18.55
C HIS A 218 -26.45 -2.08 18.83
N ILE A 219 -25.31 -2.24 19.50
CA ILE A 219 -24.74 -3.52 19.89
C ILE A 219 -24.25 -3.45 21.34
N LYS A 220 -24.52 -4.51 22.13
CA LYS A 220 -24.12 -4.64 23.53
C LYS A 220 -23.20 -5.82 23.75
N ALA A 221 -22.35 -5.70 24.76
CA ALA A 221 -21.56 -6.84 25.21
C ALA A 221 -22.50 -7.97 25.68
N GLY A 222 -22.22 -9.20 25.22
CA GLY A 222 -23.08 -10.36 25.45
C GLY A 222 -24.06 -10.67 24.32
N ASP A 223 -24.28 -9.76 23.37
CA ASP A 223 -25.12 -10.02 22.19
C ASP A 223 -24.47 -11.09 21.30
N THR A 224 -25.31 -11.89 20.63
CA THR A 224 -24.84 -12.77 19.55
C THR A 224 -24.91 -12.03 18.23
N ILE A 225 -23.78 -11.84 17.60
CA ILE A 225 -23.65 -11.23 16.27
C ILE A 225 -23.63 -12.30 15.20
N ARG A 226 -24.06 -11.92 14.00
CA ARG A 226 -23.91 -12.68 12.77
C ARG A 226 -23.13 -11.87 11.74
N LEU A 227 -22.15 -12.49 11.11
CA LEU A 227 -21.41 -11.96 9.98
C LEU A 227 -22.18 -12.33 8.70
N MET A 228 -22.62 -11.35 7.92
CA MET A 228 -23.58 -11.61 6.84
C MET A 228 -22.95 -12.34 5.65
N ALA A 229 -21.66 -12.12 5.34
CA ALA A 229 -20.98 -12.76 4.21
C ALA A 229 -20.70 -14.25 4.44
N THR A 230 -20.38 -14.63 5.68
CA THR A 230 -20.02 -16.01 6.04
C THR A 230 -21.19 -16.75 6.72
N GLY A 231 -22.14 -16.01 7.30
CA GLY A 231 -23.21 -16.55 8.12
C GLY A 231 -22.74 -17.03 9.52
N ALA A 232 -21.47 -16.82 9.86
CA ALA A 232 -20.92 -17.23 11.14
C ALA A 232 -21.50 -16.39 12.29
N GLU A 233 -21.76 -17.03 13.43
CA GLU A 233 -22.32 -16.39 14.62
C GLU A 233 -21.36 -16.50 15.79
N PHE A 234 -21.22 -15.38 16.51
CA PHE A 234 -20.32 -15.28 17.65
C PHE A 234 -20.97 -14.47 18.77
N GLN A 235 -20.72 -14.88 20.01
CA GLN A 235 -21.13 -14.07 21.16
C GLN A 235 -20.07 -13.01 21.42
N THR A 236 -20.49 -11.75 21.54
CA THR A 236 -19.61 -10.63 21.87
C THR A 236 -19.15 -10.75 23.33
N VAL A 237 -17.85 -10.61 23.53
CA VAL A 237 -17.23 -10.65 24.87
C VAL A 237 -16.97 -9.22 25.37
N GLU A 238 -16.44 -8.40 24.49
CA GLU A 238 -16.06 -7.03 24.80
C GLU A 238 -16.37 -6.11 23.63
N ILE A 239 -16.86 -4.92 23.92
CA ILE A 239 -17.19 -3.87 22.96
C ILE A 239 -16.61 -2.57 23.49
N GLY A 240 -16.07 -1.74 22.63
CA GLY A 240 -15.50 -0.47 23.03
C GLY A 240 -15.05 0.40 21.87
N TYR A 241 -14.27 1.42 22.19
CA TYR A 241 -13.67 2.32 21.21
C TYR A 241 -12.14 2.30 21.29
N MET A 242 -11.49 2.76 20.23
CA MET A 242 -10.05 2.86 20.16
C MET A 242 -9.60 4.17 20.83
N GLY A 243 -8.82 4.07 21.89
CA GLY A 243 -8.06 5.18 22.45
C GLY A 243 -6.76 5.42 21.68
N ALA A 244 -5.97 6.38 22.11
CA ALA A 244 -4.69 6.68 21.45
C ALA A 244 -3.67 5.53 21.57
N THR A 245 -3.63 4.86 22.71
CA THR A 245 -2.70 3.77 23.02
C THR A 245 -3.40 2.43 23.24
N ASP A 246 -4.63 2.45 23.75
CA ASP A 246 -5.33 1.27 24.24
C ASP A 246 -6.76 1.16 23.72
N LEU A 247 -7.31 -0.06 23.77
CA LEU A 247 -8.73 -0.31 23.58
C LEU A 247 -9.48 0.00 24.87
N VAL A 248 -10.50 0.85 24.79
CA VAL A 248 -11.30 1.28 25.94
C VAL A 248 -12.65 0.58 25.92
N PRO A 249 -12.92 -0.38 26.84
CA PRO A 249 -14.18 -1.07 26.89
C PRO A 249 -15.33 -0.13 27.27
N VAL A 250 -16.48 -0.30 26.59
CA VAL A 250 -17.78 0.32 26.94
C VAL A 250 -18.85 -0.75 26.91
N GLY A 251 -20.00 -0.50 27.50
CA GLY A 251 -21.07 -1.50 27.54
C GLY A 251 -21.79 -1.71 26.21
N GLU A 252 -21.85 -0.68 25.38
CA GLU A 252 -22.57 -0.67 24.12
C GLU A 252 -22.02 0.37 23.14
N LEU A 253 -22.26 0.15 21.85
CA LEU A 253 -22.03 1.09 20.75
C LEU A 253 -23.36 1.36 20.05
N HIS A 254 -23.57 2.62 19.68
CA HIS A 254 -24.79 3.12 19.05
C HIS A 254 -24.57 3.51 17.59
N ALA A 255 -25.66 3.70 16.85
CA ALA A 255 -25.61 4.24 15.50
C ALA A 255 -24.78 5.53 15.47
N GLY A 256 -23.89 5.64 14.48
CA GLY A 256 -22.98 6.77 14.37
C GLY A 256 -21.61 6.54 14.98
N GLU A 257 -21.42 5.61 15.89
CA GLU A 257 -20.16 5.39 16.57
C GLU A 257 -19.18 4.49 15.78
N VAL A 258 -17.90 4.77 15.97
CA VAL A 258 -16.78 3.93 15.52
C VAL A 258 -16.20 3.21 16.73
N GLY A 259 -16.04 1.90 16.64
CA GLY A 259 -15.56 1.12 17.78
C GLY A 259 -15.02 -0.25 17.39
N TYR A 260 -14.82 -1.10 18.40
CA TYR A 260 -14.38 -2.47 18.18
C TYR A 260 -15.30 -3.49 18.85
N ILE A 261 -15.26 -4.69 18.31
CA ILE A 261 -15.96 -5.88 18.81
C ILE A 261 -14.93 -7.00 18.98
N ALA A 262 -14.85 -7.56 20.19
CA ALA A 262 -14.13 -8.79 20.46
C ALA A 262 -15.13 -9.90 20.77
N ALA A 263 -15.11 -10.99 19.99
CA ALA A 263 -16.07 -12.08 20.08
C ALA A 263 -15.40 -13.46 20.12
N SER A 264 -14.14 -13.53 20.55
CA SER A 264 -13.34 -14.77 20.65
C SER A 264 -13.28 -15.57 19.34
N ILE A 265 -13.29 -14.88 18.21
CA ILE A 265 -13.19 -15.47 16.88
C ILE A 265 -11.77 -15.99 16.71
N LYS A 266 -11.64 -17.28 16.45
CA LYS A 266 -10.33 -17.95 16.33
C LYS A 266 -9.85 -18.09 14.90
N ASP A 267 -10.80 -18.21 13.96
CA ASP A 267 -10.53 -18.32 12.55
C ASP A 267 -10.82 -16.98 11.86
N ILE A 268 -9.80 -16.42 11.26
CA ILE A 268 -9.92 -15.17 10.49
C ILE A 268 -10.66 -15.37 9.18
N GLY A 269 -10.65 -16.57 8.63
CA GLY A 269 -11.48 -16.89 7.47
C GLY A 269 -12.95 -16.58 7.67
N ASP A 270 -13.41 -16.53 8.93
CA ASP A 270 -14.77 -16.16 9.29
C ASP A 270 -15.02 -14.65 9.22
N THR A 271 -14.00 -13.81 9.37
CA THR A 271 -14.12 -12.34 9.32
C THR A 271 -13.57 -11.79 8.01
N ARG A 272 -14.39 -11.01 7.33
CA ARG A 272 -13.97 -10.31 6.10
C ARG A 272 -14.14 -8.82 6.28
N VAL A 273 -13.09 -8.07 5.98
CA VAL A 273 -13.21 -6.62 5.93
C VAL A 273 -14.18 -6.24 4.81
N GLY A 274 -15.12 -5.33 5.11
CA GLY A 274 -16.24 -4.98 4.23
C GLY A 274 -17.50 -5.79 4.47
N ASP A 275 -17.46 -6.79 5.38
CA ASP A 275 -18.67 -7.51 5.79
C ASP A 275 -19.54 -6.66 6.72
N THR A 276 -20.79 -7.06 6.83
CA THR A 276 -21.79 -6.45 7.70
C THR A 276 -21.99 -7.31 8.94
N VAL A 277 -21.85 -6.71 10.10
CA VAL A 277 -22.23 -7.28 11.39
C VAL A 277 -23.68 -6.93 11.67
N THR A 278 -24.48 -7.94 11.99
CA THR A 278 -25.87 -7.77 12.44
C THR A 278 -26.13 -8.56 13.70
N ASN A 279 -27.26 -8.30 14.37
CA ASN A 279 -27.68 -9.11 15.53
C ASN A 279 -28.26 -10.44 15.04
N ALA A 280 -27.85 -11.57 15.63
CA ALA A 280 -28.34 -12.89 15.21
C ALA A 280 -29.81 -13.11 15.53
N ALA A 281 -30.35 -12.48 16.59
CA ALA A 281 -31.74 -12.59 16.97
C ALA A 281 -32.68 -11.77 16.06
N GLU A 282 -32.23 -10.57 15.63
CA GLU A 282 -32.97 -9.66 14.76
C GLU A 282 -32.05 -9.20 13.61
N PRO A 283 -31.78 -10.07 12.64
CA PRO A 283 -30.84 -9.74 11.57
C PRO A 283 -31.43 -8.67 10.62
N CYS A 284 -30.58 -7.77 10.16
CA CYS A 284 -30.96 -6.82 9.11
C CYS A 284 -31.24 -7.56 7.79
N ALA A 285 -32.14 -6.98 6.98
CA ALA A 285 -32.60 -7.59 5.73
C ALA A 285 -31.51 -7.57 4.63
N GLU A 286 -30.70 -6.52 4.59
CA GLU A 286 -29.71 -6.29 3.54
C GLU A 286 -28.35 -5.92 4.15
N ALA A 287 -27.27 -6.51 3.60
CA ALA A 287 -25.92 -6.15 3.94
C ALA A 287 -25.56 -4.76 3.41
N LEU A 288 -24.63 -4.09 4.09
CA LEU A 288 -24.04 -2.87 3.58
C LEU A 288 -23.21 -3.18 2.32
N PRO A 289 -23.03 -2.21 1.41
CA PRO A 289 -22.09 -2.39 0.30
C PRO A 289 -20.71 -2.72 0.83
N GLY A 290 -20.19 -3.89 0.45
CA GLY A 290 -18.85 -4.33 0.83
C GLY A 290 -17.78 -3.72 -0.06
N TYR A 291 -16.52 -3.97 0.30
CA TYR A 291 -15.38 -3.52 -0.51
C TYR A 291 -15.15 -4.44 -1.72
N LYS A 292 -14.65 -3.85 -2.81
CA LYS A 292 -14.17 -4.63 -3.95
C LYS A 292 -12.96 -5.43 -3.53
N LYS A 293 -12.90 -6.71 -3.92
CA LYS A 293 -11.70 -7.53 -3.71
C LYS A 293 -10.55 -6.92 -4.52
N VAL A 294 -9.46 -6.62 -3.85
CA VAL A 294 -8.24 -6.14 -4.52
C VAL A 294 -7.42 -7.35 -4.93
N ASN A 295 -7.00 -7.36 -6.20
CA ASN A 295 -6.10 -8.38 -6.70
C ASN A 295 -4.66 -7.87 -6.61
N PRO A 296 -3.72 -8.72 -6.18
CA PRO A 296 -2.31 -8.38 -6.21
C PRO A 296 -1.85 -8.01 -7.62
N MET A 297 -0.94 -7.05 -7.71
CA MET A 297 -0.37 -6.59 -8.98
C MET A 297 1.08 -7.01 -9.17
N VAL A 298 1.79 -7.25 -8.08
CA VAL A 298 3.22 -7.61 -8.06
C VAL A 298 3.38 -8.94 -7.35
N TYR A 299 4.18 -9.83 -7.92
CA TYR A 299 4.41 -11.16 -7.38
C TYR A 299 5.90 -11.43 -7.25
N CYS A 300 6.32 -12.05 -6.14
CA CYS A 300 7.67 -12.61 -6.01
C CYS A 300 7.64 -13.93 -5.23
N GLY A 301 8.66 -14.75 -5.43
CA GLY A 301 8.91 -15.91 -4.59
C GLY A 301 9.67 -15.48 -3.33
N ILE A 302 9.23 -15.93 -2.17
CA ILE A 302 9.90 -15.74 -0.87
C ILE A 302 10.34 -17.10 -0.34
N TYR A 303 11.62 -17.25 -0.08
CA TYR A 303 12.24 -18.50 0.37
C TYR A 303 13.03 -18.26 1.65
N PRO A 304 12.99 -19.16 2.64
CA PRO A 304 13.87 -19.07 3.78
C PRO A 304 15.30 -19.40 3.35
N ALA A 305 16.30 -18.64 3.82
CA ALA A 305 17.70 -18.93 3.56
C ALA A 305 18.14 -20.30 4.12
N ASP A 306 17.54 -20.70 5.25
CA ASP A 306 17.62 -22.05 5.80
C ASP A 306 16.31 -22.80 5.53
N GLY A 307 16.36 -23.83 4.69
CA GLY A 307 15.17 -24.63 4.32
C GLY A 307 14.45 -25.28 5.52
N ALA A 308 15.14 -25.48 6.65
CA ALA A 308 14.50 -25.98 7.88
C ALA A 308 13.48 -24.99 8.46
N LYS A 309 13.58 -23.70 8.13
CA LYS A 309 12.64 -22.65 8.56
C LYS A 309 11.41 -22.46 7.65
N TYR A 310 11.18 -23.35 6.69
CA TYR A 310 9.97 -23.29 5.84
C TYR A 310 8.66 -23.29 6.63
N PRO A 311 8.47 -24.11 7.68
CA PRO A 311 7.27 -24.06 8.51
C PRO A 311 7.12 -22.70 9.24
N ASP A 312 8.23 -22.14 9.74
CA ASP A 312 8.23 -20.84 10.43
C ASP A 312 7.81 -19.72 9.48
N LEU A 313 8.30 -19.75 8.23
CA LEU A 313 7.90 -18.79 7.19
C LEU A 313 6.40 -18.90 6.87
N ARG A 314 5.86 -20.12 6.77
CA ARG A 314 4.42 -20.32 6.55
C ARG A 314 3.61 -19.70 7.68
N ASP A 315 3.95 -20.03 8.93
CA ASP A 315 3.24 -19.53 10.11
C ASP A 315 3.33 -18.01 10.21
N ALA A 316 4.46 -17.40 9.82
CA ALA A 316 4.63 -15.96 9.77
C ALA A 316 3.75 -15.30 8.69
N LEU A 317 3.72 -15.87 7.47
CA LEU A 317 2.85 -15.38 6.38
C LEU A 317 1.37 -15.50 6.74
N GLU A 318 0.94 -16.63 7.32
CA GLU A 318 -0.41 -16.81 7.85
C GLU A 318 -0.76 -15.72 8.86
N LYS A 319 0.10 -15.44 9.84
CA LYS A 319 -0.11 -14.37 10.83
C LYS A 319 -0.15 -12.97 10.19
N LEU A 320 0.72 -12.68 9.23
CA LEU A 320 0.69 -11.39 8.53
C LEU A 320 -0.61 -11.21 7.73
N MET A 321 -1.07 -12.25 7.02
CA MET A 321 -2.32 -12.23 6.26
C MET A 321 -3.54 -11.95 7.16
N LEU A 322 -3.46 -12.29 8.45
CA LEU A 322 -4.49 -11.97 9.44
C LEU A 322 -4.69 -10.46 9.61
N ASN A 323 -3.61 -9.71 9.51
CA ASN A 323 -3.59 -8.25 9.69
C ASN A 323 -3.52 -7.49 8.36
N ASP A 324 -3.32 -8.20 7.25
CA ASP A 324 -3.21 -7.64 5.91
C ASP A 324 -3.95 -8.51 4.90
N ALA A 325 -5.22 -8.20 4.67
CA ALA A 325 -6.09 -8.93 3.76
C ALA A 325 -5.72 -8.78 2.27
N SER A 326 -4.77 -7.92 1.95
CA SER A 326 -4.27 -7.71 0.58
C SER A 326 -3.12 -8.65 0.23
N LEU A 327 -2.43 -9.22 1.23
CA LEU A 327 -1.39 -10.23 1.05
C LEU A 327 -2.03 -11.56 0.60
N SER A 328 -1.48 -12.16 -0.44
CA SER A 328 -1.80 -13.52 -0.86
C SER A 328 -0.52 -14.34 -0.98
N PHE A 329 -0.58 -15.62 -0.66
CA PHE A 329 0.55 -16.51 -0.86
C PHE A 329 0.11 -17.94 -1.19
N GLU A 330 0.93 -18.63 -1.96
CA GLU A 330 0.75 -20.03 -2.33
C GLU A 330 2.10 -20.75 -2.22
N PRO A 331 2.10 -22.05 -1.86
CA PRO A 331 3.33 -22.85 -1.83
C PRO A 331 4.01 -22.88 -3.21
N GLU A 332 5.30 -22.66 -3.23
CA GLU A 332 6.13 -22.71 -4.43
C GLU A 332 7.40 -23.52 -4.17
N THR A 333 7.93 -24.14 -5.23
CA THR A 333 9.19 -24.88 -5.16
C THR A 333 10.12 -24.40 -6.26
N SER A 334 11.35 -24.04 -5.89
CA SER A 334 12.44 -23.72 -6.81
C SER A 334 13.49 -24.82 -6.75
N ILE A 335 14.04 -25.19 -7.91
CA ILE A 335 15.15 -26.14 -7.98
C ILE A 335 16.38 -25.59 -7.26
N ALA A 336 16.61 -24.28 -7.38
CA ALA A 336 17.75 -23.61 -6.80
C ALA A 336 17.59 -23.27 -5.31
N LEU A 337 16.38 -22.88 -4.87
CA LEU A 337 16.13 -22.34 -3.54
C LEU A 337 15.34 -23.27 -2.61
N GLY A 338 14.78 -24.36 -3.14
CA GLY A 338 13.98 -25.32 -2.38
C GLY A 338 12.52 -24.87 -2.21
N PHE A 339 11.95 -25.14 -1.03
CA PHE A 339 10.56 -24.82 -0.72
C PHE A 339 10.41 -23.37 -0.25
N GLY A 340 9.41 -22.67 -0.76
CA GLY A 340 9.07 -21.31 -0.43
C GLY A 340 7.60 -20.99 -0.76
N PHE A 341 7.30 -19.72 -0.94
CA PHE A 341 5.96 -19.25 -1.25
C PHE A 341 5.99 -18.21 -2.36
N ARG A 342 5.06 -18.35 -3.30
CA ARG A 342 4.73 -17.31 -4.27
C ARG A 342 3.80 -16.32 -3.58
N CYS A 343 4.25 -15.09 -3.37
CA CYS A 343 3.50 -14.05 -2.68
C CYS A 343 3.04 -12.98 -3.66
N GLY A 344 1.82 -12.50 -3.47
CA GLY A 344 1.21 -11.41 -4.23
C GLY A 344 1.03 -10.17 -3.37
N PHE A 345 1.34 -9.01 -3.93
CA PHE A 345 1.39 -7.70 -3.28
C PHE A 345 0.67 -6.64 -4.09
N LEU A 346 0.20 -5.57 -3.43
CA LEU A 346 -0.43 -4.43 -4.10
C LEU A 346 0.56 -3.61 -4.94
N GLY A 347 1.79 -3.52 -4.51
CA GLY A 347 2.86 -2.81 -5.17
C GLY A 347 4.23 -3.13 -4.58
N LEU A 348 5.25 -2.39 -5.01
CA LEU A 348 6.62 -2.64 -4.58
C LEU A 348 6.85 -2.27 -3.11
N LEU A 349 6.33 -1.13 -2.68
CA LEU A 349 6.46 -0.69 -1.29
C LEU A 349 5.76 -1.68 -0.34
N HIS A 350 4.58 -2.19 -0.71
CA HIS A 350 3.91 -3.23 0.05
C HIS A 350 4.77 -4.50 0.17
N MET A 351 5.40 -4.94 -0.92
CA MET A 351 6.32 -6.09 -0.91
C MET A 351 7.50 -5.88 0.04
N GLU A 352 8.16 -4.72 -0.04
CA GLU A 352 9.30 -4.39 0.83
C GLU A 352 8.91 -4.38 2.32
N ILE A 353 7.74 -3.83 2.65
CA ILE A 353 7.24 -3.78 4.02
C ILE A 353 6.96 -5.18 4.55
N ILE A 354 6.30 -6.04 3.77
CA ILE A 354 6.03 -7.43 4.18
C ILE A 354 7.34 -8.19 4.38
N GLN A 355 8.30 -8.04 3.47
CA GLN A 355 9.63 -8.65 3.62
C GLN A 355 10.31 -8.18 4.91
N GLU A 356 10.36 -6.87 5.15
CA GLU A 356 11.00 -6.29 6.33
C GLU A 356 10.31 -6.74 7.63
N ARG A 357 8.99 -6.87 7.63
CA ARG A 357 8.23 -7.41 8.76
C ARG A 357 8.55 -8.88 9.03
N LEU A 358 8.64 -9.70 7.99
CA LEU A 358 9.04 -11.11 8.12
C LEU A 358 10.45 -11.23 8.72
N GLU A 359 11.37 -10.39 8.30
CA GLU A 359 12.74 -10.38 8.80
C GLU A 359 12.82 -9.90 10.26
N ARG A 360 12.15 -8.77 10.61
CA ARG A 360 12.25 -8.14 11.94
C ARG A 360 11.34 -8.76 12.99
N GLU A 361 10.04 -8.96 12.67
CA GLU A 361 9.05 -9.44 13.64
C GLU A 361 9.16 -10.95 13.88
N TYR A 362 9.56 -11.71 12.84
CA TYR A 362 9.63 -13.18 12.90
C TYR A 362 11.05 -13.73 12.85
N ASN A 363 12.07 -12.86 12.79
CA ASN A 363 13.50 -13.22 12.76
C ASN A 363 13.83 -14.27 11.68
N LEU A 364 13.34 -14.04 10.47
CA LEU A 364 13.54 -14.89 9.31
C LEU A 364 14.60 -14.29 8.39
N ASP A 365 15.55 -15.11 7.95
CA ASP A 365 16.47 -14.78 6.87
C ASP A 365 15.84 -15.20 5.55
N LEU A 366 15.61 -14.26 4.64
CA LEU A 366 14.83 -14.48 3.44
C LEU A 366 15.63 -14.27 2.15
N ILE A 367 15.29 -15.07 1.14
CA ILE A 367 15.72 -14.88 -0.23
C ILE A 367 14.46 -14.58 -1.06
N THR A 368 14.46 -13.42 -1.72
CA THR A 368 13.35 -13.01 -2.59
C THR A 368 13.77 -13.07 -4.05
N THR A 369 12.89 -13.60 -4.90
CA THR A 369 13.10 -13.54 -6.35
C THR A 369 12.76 -12.14 -6.89
N ALA A 370 13.21 -11.84 -8.11
CA ALA A 370 12.84 -10.58 -8.74
C ALA A 370 11.31 -10.45 -8.84
N PRO A 371 10.74 -9.28 -8.49
CA PRO A 371 9.31 -9.05 -8.61
C PRO A 371 8.87 -9.16 -10.07
N SER A 372 7.70 -9.70 -10.31
CA SER A 372 7.08 -9.85 -11.63
C SER A 372 5.61 -9.46 -11.57
N VAL A 373 5.04 -9.19 -12.74
CA VAL A 373 3.61 -8.93 -12.92
C VAL A 373 2.93 -10.16 -13.48
N ILE A 374 1.59 -10.20 -13.48
CA ILE A 374 0.84 -11.26 -14.14
C ILE A 374 0.80 -10.96 -15.64
N TYR A 375 1.28 -11.91 -16.44
CA TYR A 375 1.15 -11.88 -17.89
C TYR A 375 -0.02 -12.75 -18.34
N LYS A 376 -0.72 -12.32 -19.38
CA LYS A 376 -1.79 -13.08 -19.99
C LYS A 376 -1.27 -13.68 -21.31
N VAL A 377 -1.28 -15.00 -21.41
CA VAL A 377 -0.77 -15.72 -22.59
C VAL A 377 -1.90 -16.51 -23.23
N ASN A 378 -2.16 -16.21 -24.49
CA ASN A 378 -3.12 -16.94 -25.31
C ASN A 378 -2.38 -18.04 -26.06
N LEU A 379 -2.77 -19.29 -25.85
CA LEU A 379 -2.15 -20.45 -26.44
C LEU A 379 -2.73 -20.76 -27.83
N THR A 380 -1.98 -21.49 -28.65
CA THR A 380 -2.40 -21.93 -29.99
C THR A 380 -3.60 -22.88 -29.96
N ASN A 381 -3.87 -23.54 -28.83
CA ASN A 381 -5.05 -24.40 -28.64
C ASN A 381 -6.32 -23.61 -28.29
N GLY A 382 -6.23 -22.28 -28.17
CA GLY A 382 -7.34 -21.38 -27.79
C GLY A 382 -7.53 -21.14 -26.30
N GLU A 383 -6.73 -21.76 -25.45
CA GLU A 383 -6.74 -21.50 -24.00
C GLU A 383 -6.00 -20.20 -23.67
N THR A 384 -6.43 -19.54 -22.60
CA THR A 384 -5.76 -18.38 -22.03
C THR A 384 -5.25 -18.74 -20.65
N VAL A 385 -3.95 -18.53 -20.42
CA VAL A 385 -3.30 -18.77 -19.14
C VAL A 385 -2.73 -17.47 -18.58
N PHE A 386 -2.79 -17.32 -17.26
CA PHE A 386 -2.19 -16.21 -16.54
C PHE A 386 -0.89 -16.69 -15.89
N ILE A 387 0.20 -15.98 -16.14
CA ILE A 387 1.55 -16.35 -15.72
C ILE A 387 2.05 -15.30 -14.73
N ASP A 388 2.13 -15.68 -13.48
CA ASP A 388 2.71 -14.91 -12.38
C ASP A 388 4.16 -15.32 -12.07
N ASN A 389 4.50 -16.59 -12.37
CA ASN A 389 5.84 -17.13 -12.23
C ASN A 389 6.51 -17.34 -13.60
N PRO A 390 7.67 -16.71 -13.88
CA PRO A 390 8.38 -16.86 -15.15
C PRO A 390 8.71 -18.31 -15.52
N THR A 391 8.88 -19.22 -14.54
CA THR A 391 9.17 -20.63 -14.80
C THR A 391 8.03 -21.34 -15.52
N ASN A 392 6.79 -20.87 -15.32
CA ASN A 392 5.57 -21.44 -15.94
C ASN A 392 5.29 -20.84 -17.34
N TYR A 393 6.18 -20.00 -17.86
CA TYR A 393 5.99 -19.41 -19.20
C TYR A 393 6.03 -20.50 -20.27
N PRO A 394 4.99 -20.61 -21.14
CA PRO A 394 4.90 -21.67 -22.14
C PRO A 394 5.99 -21.61 -23.18
N ASP A 395 6.26 -22.73 -23.83
CA ASP A 395 7.14 -22.75 -24.99
C ASP A 395 6.63 -21.85 -26.12
N VAL A 396 7.53 -21.14 -26.78
CA VAL A 396 7.22 -20.16 -27.83
C VAL A 396 6.34 -20.76 -28.95
N ALA A 397 6.52 -22.06 -29.27
CA ALA A 397 5.73 -22.76 -30.27
C ALA A 397 4.24 -22.88 -29.88
N ASN A 398 3.91 -22.82 -28.62
CA ASN A 398 2.55 -22.96 -28.09
C ASN A 398 1.86 -21.59 -27.84
N ILE A 399 2.56 -20.49 -28.07
CA ILE A 399 2.04 -19.14 -27.82
C ILE A 399 1.47 -18.54 -29.08
N ALA A 400 0.17 -18.21 -29.08
CA ALA A 400 -0.47 -17.45 -30.16
C ALA A 400 -0.25 -15.94 -29.96
N SER A 401 -0.38 -15.45 -28.75
CA SER A 401 -0.06 -14.06 -28.37
C SER A 401 0.19 -13.94 -26.88
N ALA A 402 1.00 -12.98 -26.49
CA ALA A 402 1.20 -12.61 -25.09
C ALA A 402 0.76 -11.16 -24.86
N GLU A 403 0.22 -10.91 -23.69
CA GLU A 403 -0.26 -9.60 -23.26
C GLU A 403 0.34 -9.24 -21.90
N GLU A 404 0.72 -7.98 -21.73
CA GLU A 404 1.23 -7.44 -20.46
C GLU A 404 0.27 -6.42 -19.86
N PRO A 405 0.24 -6.28 -18.53
CA PRO A 405 -0.59 -5.28 -17.87
C PRO A 405 -0.07 -3.88 -18.15
N ILE A 406 -0.98 -2.98 -18.50
CA ILE A 406 -0.71 -1.58 -18.81
C ILE A 406 -1.41 -0.72 -17.77
N VAL A 407 -0.76 0.36 -17.37
CA VAL A 407 -1.31 1.37 -16.47
C VAL A 407 -1.42 2.73 -17.16
N ASN A 408 -2.42 3.49 -16.76
CA ASN A 408 -2.47 4.92 -16.98
C ASN A 408 -1.70 5.59 -15.86
N ALA A 409 -0.69 6.36 -16.21
CA ALA A 409 0.22 7.02 -15.28
C ALA A 409 0.08 8.54 -15.39
N HIS A 410 -0.08 9.20 -14.25
CA HIS A 410 -0.07 10.65 -14.09
C HIS A 410 1.19 11.07 -13.36
N ILE A 411 1.96 11.97 -13.96
CA ILE A 411 3.22 12.46 -13.41
C ILE A 411 3.12 13.99 -13.26
N TYR A 412 3.07 14.43 -12.02
CA TYR A 412 2.99 15.85 -11.66
C TYR A 412 4.40 16.38 -11.43
N THR A 413 4.78 17.47 -12.12
CA THR A 413 6.16 17.97 -12.07
C THR A 413 6.24 19.43 -12.46
N PRO A 414 7.26 20.18 -11.97
CA PRO A 414 7.62 21.46 -12.56
C PRO A 414 7.97 21.32 -14.05
N SER A 415 7.57 22.31 -14.86
CA SER A 415 7.73 22.30 -16.33
C SER A 415 9.18 22.14 -16.79
N GLU A 416 10.16 22.56 -15.98
CA GLU A 416 11.59 22.41 -16.29
C GLU A 416 12.06 20.94 -16.40
N TYR A 417 11.36 19.98 -15.75
CA TYR A 417 11.72 18.56 -15.76
C TYR A 417 10.98 17.73 -16.81
N VAL A 418 10.05 18.32 -17.57
CA VAL A 418 9.25 17.61 -18.58
C VAL A 418 10.11 16.80 -19.54
N GLY A 419 11.19 17.38 -20.07
CA GLY A 419 12.10 16.69 -20.99
C GLY A 419 12.74 15.42 -20.38
N ASN A 420 13.19 15.52 -19.13
CA ASN A 420 13.82 14.40 -18.41
C ASN A 420 12.83 13.25 -18.17
N ILE A 421 11.56 13.61 -17.88
CA ILE A 421 10.49 12.63 -17.64
C ILE A 421 10.06 11.97 -18.94
N MET A 422 9.94 12.74 -20.03
CA MET A 422 9.61 12.19 -21.34
C MET A 422 10.65 11.18 -21.81
N GLU A 423 11.95 11.48 -21.60
CA GLU A 423 13.04 10.55 -21.89
C GLU A 423 12.92 9.28 -21.04
N LEU A 424 12.69 9.42 -19.72
CA LEU A 424 12.51 8.27 -18.83
C LEU A 424 11.34 7.40 -19.27
N CYS A 425 10.17 7.99 -19.55
CA CYS A 425 8.99 7.24 -20.00
C CYS A 425 9.21 6.55 -21.35
N GLN A 426 9.92 7.17 -22.28
CA GLN A 426 10.29 6.57 -23.55
C GLN A 426 11.22 5.36 -23.34
N ASP A 427 12.22 5.49 -22.47
CA ASP A 427 13.11 4.37 -22.10
C ASP A 427 12.34 3.20 -21.48
N ARG A 428 11.20 3.47 -20.83
CA ARG A 428 10.30 2.48 -20.22
C ARG A 428 9.14 2.06 -21.13
N ARG A 429 9.27 2.23 -22.43
CA ARG A 429 8.25 1.87 -23.42
C ARG A 429 6.90 2.58 -23.21
N GLY A 430 6.92 3.75 -22.57
CA GLY A 430 5.74 4.55 -22.33
C GLY A 430 5.18 5.18 -23.59
N VAL A 431 3.86 5.20 -23.69
CA VAL A 431 3.11 5.86 -24.76
C VAL A 431 2.55 7.17 -24.21
N TYR A 432 3.08 8.28 -24.73
CA TYR A 432 2.57 9.61 -24.38
C TYR A 432 1.11 9.77 -24.81
N LYS A 433 0.28 10.34 -23.95
CA LYS A 433 -1.13 10.64 -24.22
C LYS A 433 -1.38 12.13 -24.32
N ASP A 434 -1.21 12.83 -23.24
CA ASP A 434 -1.38 14.28 -23.18
C ASP A 434 -0.52 14.92 -22.08
N MET A 435 -0.53 16.24 -22.05
CA MET A 435 0.09 17.05 -21.02
C MET A 435 -0.84 18.23 -20.74
N LYS A 436 -1.14 18.44 -19.46
CA LYS A 436 -1.98 19.53 -18.99
C LYS A 436 -1.18 20.43 -18.06
N TYR A 437 -1.28 21.73 -18.25
CA TYR A 437 -0.75 22.70 -17.30
C TYR A 437 -1.71 22.82 -16.12
N ILE A 438 -1.19 22.60 -14.92
CA ILE A 438 -1.91 22.80 -13.65
C ILE A 438 -1.89 24.28 -13.33
N ASP A 439 -0.70 24.91 -13.46
CA ASP A 439 -0.44 26.33 -13.35
C ASP A 439 0.66 26.77 -14.35
N GLU A 440 1.18 28.00 -14.23
CA GLU A 440 2.24 28.51 -15.10
C GLU A 440 3.55 27.71 -15.01
N THR A 441 3.79 27.01 -13.92
CA THR A 441 5.08 26.35 -13.60
C THR A 441 5.00 24.83 -13.53
N ARG A 442 3.81 24.26 -13.37
CA ARG A 442 3.60 22.81 -13.11
C ARG A 442 2.70 22.17 -14.17
N VAL A 443 3.01 20.92 -14.47
CA VAL A 443 2.31 20.14 -15.49
C VAL A 443 1.94 18.75 -14.95
N ASP A 444 0.85 18.20 -15.47
CA ASP A 444 0.47 16.79 -15.40
C ASP A 444 0.80 16.13 -16.74
N LEU A 445 1.71 15.16 -16.72
CA LEU A 445 2.08 14.33 -17.86
C LEU A 445 1.34 13.01 -17.78
N HIS A 446 0.53 12.71 -18.79
CA HIS A 446 -0.22 11.47 -18.88
C HIS A 446 0.45 10.49 -19.86
N TYR A 447 0.77 9.29 -19.34
CA TYR A 447 1.39 8.20 -20.08
C TYR A 447 0.65 6.89 -19.88
N GLN A 448 0.71 6.03 -20.88
CA GLN A 448 0.46 4.60 -20.71
C GLN A 448 1.80 3.88 -20.61
N LEU A 449 2.00 3.15 -19.52
CA LEU A 449 3.23 2.45 -19.20
C LEU A 449 2.95 0.97 -18.93
N PRO A 450 3.82 0.04 -19.38
CA PRO A 450 3.75 -1.33 -18.92
C PRO A 450 4.05 -1.41 -17.41
N LEU A 451 3.20 -2.08 -16.65
CA LEU A 451 3.36 -2.20 -15.20
C LEU A 451 4.74 -2.77 -14.82
N ASN A 452 5.23 -3.75 -15.58
CA ASN A 452 6.54 -4.35 -15.32
C ASN A 452 7.72 -3.36 -15.44
N GLU A 453 7.58 -2.28 -16.20
CA GLU A 453 8.61 -1.25 -16.34
C GLU A 453 8.59 -0.25 -15.15
N ILE A 454 7.49 -0.23 -14.39
CA ILE A 454 7.31 0.61 -13.20
C ILE A 454 7.86 -0.09 -11.96
N VAL A 455 7.61 -1.40 -11.85
CA VAL A 455 7.86 -2.21 -10.66
C VAL A 455 9.33 -2.22 -10.20
N TYR A 456 10.31 -1.96 -11.07
CA TYR A 456 11.72 -2.08 -10.64
C TYR A 456 12.29 -0.81 -9.99
N ASP A 457 12.52 0.21 -10.73
CA ASP A 457 13.27 1.39 -10.27
C ASP A 457 12.72 2.70 -10.87
N PHE A 458 11.49 2.66 -11.38
CA PHE A 458 10.89 3.82 -12.06
C PHE A 458 10.70 5.00 -11.11
N PHE A 459 10.21 4.74 -9.89
CA PHE A 459 9.98 5.79 -8.90
C PHE A 459 11.28 6.48 -8.49
N ASP A 460 12.31 5.70 -8.21
CA ASP A 460 13.64 6.23 -7.84
C ASP A 460 14.28 7.00 -9.00
N ALA A 461 14.16 6.48 -10.22
CA ALA A 461 14.63 7.16 -11.42
C ALA A 461 13.88 8.48 -11.65
N LEU A 462 12.57 8.51 -11.43
CA LEU A 462 11.74 9.69 -11.53
C LEU A 462 12.17 10.75 -10.52
N LYS A 463 12.28 10.40 -9.23
CA LYS A 463 12.73 11.28 -8.16
C LYS A 463 14.14 11.82 -8.42
N SER A 464 15.07 10.95 -8.82
CA SER A 464 16.44 11.34 -9.13
C SER A 464 16.53 12.34 -10.30
N ARG A 465 15.77 12.13 -11.38
CA ARG A 465 15.78 12.99 -12.57
C ARG A 465 15.07 14.34 -12.36
N THR A 466 14.27 14.45 -11.31
CA THR A 466 13.47 15.64 -10.98
C THR A 466 13.87 16.28 -9.64
N LYS A 467 15.01 15.90 -9.07
CA LYS A 467 15.47 16.37 -7.75
C LYS A 467 14.43 16.20 -6.63
N GLY A 468 13.58 15.17 -6.73
CA GLY A 468 12.52 14.88 -5.78
C GLY A 468 11.19 15.62 -6.02
N TYR A 469 11.11 16.51 -7.02
CA TYR A 469 9.90 17.32 -7.24
C TYR A 469 8.76 16.61 -7.97
N ALA A 470 9.02 15.52 -8.69
CA ALA A 470 7.94 14.80 -9.36
C ALA A 470 7.18 13.89 -8.41
N SER A 471 5.86 13.90 -8.51
CA SER A 471 4.99 12.90 -7.93
C SER A 471 4.35 12.03 -9.03
N PHE A 472 3.97 10.81 -8.65
CA PHE A 472 3.55 9.79 -9.58
C PHE A 472 2.38 9.00 -8.99
N ASP A 473 1.34 8.83 -9.80
CA ASP A 473 0.21 7.97 -9.51
C ASP A 473 -0.16 7.16 -10.75
N TYR A 474 -0.76 5.99 -10.57
CA TYR A 474 -1.16 5.14 -11.68
C TYR A 474 -2.36 4.27 -11.35
N GLU A 475 -3.13 3.96 -12.38
CA GLU A 475 -4.26 3.04 -12.31
C GLU A 475 -4.17 1.95 -13.38
N MET A 476 -4.68 0.76 -13.07
CA MET A 476 -4.72 -0.34 -14.03
C MET A 476 -5.70 -0.04 -15.18
N MET A 477 -5.18 -0.05 -16.40
CA MET A 477 -5.98 0.12 -17.61
C MET A 477 -6.47 -1.22 -18.18
N GLY A 478 -5.68 -2.29 -18.03
CA GLY A 478 -5.94 -3.60 -18.59
C GLY A 478 -4.69 -4.22 -19.23
N TYR A 479 -4.89 -5.06 -20.22
CA TYR A 479 -3.81 -5.79 -20.89
C TYR A 479 -3.64 -5.33 -22.35
N ALA A 480 -2.39 -5.24 -22.80
CA ALA A 480 -2.06 -4.97 -24.19
C ALA A 480 -1.12 -6.04 -24.76
N LYS A 481 -1.30 -6.37 -26.03
CA LYS A 481 -0.42 -7.31 -26.73
C LYS A 481 1.01 -6.80 -26.75
N SER A 482 1.96 -7.68 -26.44
CA SER A 482 3.38 -7.36 -26.37
C SER A 482 4.22 -8.55 -26.81
N LYS A 483 5.41 -8.26 -27.35
CA LYS A 483 6.39 -9.29 -27.73
C LYS A 483 7.21 -9.67 -26.51
N LEU A 484 6.68 -10.60 -25.72
CA LEU A 484 7.30 -11.07 -24.51
C LEU A 484 8.11 -12.34 -24.74
N VAL A 485 9.27 -12.42 -24.10
CA VAL A 485 10.15 -13.59 -24.12
C VAL A 485 10.58 -13.94 -22.71
N LYS A 486 10.74 -15.23 -22.44
CA LYS A 486 11.35 -15.72 -21.22
C LYS A 486 12.87 -15.67 -21.39
N LEU A 487 13.54 -14.99 -20.45
CA LEU A 487 14.99 -14.95 -20.36
C LEU A 487 15.44 -15.86 -19.23
N ASP A 488 16.17 -16.91 -19.58
CA ASP A 488 16.76 -17.85 -18.63
C ASP A 488 18.22 -17.51 -18.37
N ILE A 489 18.64 -17.62 -17.11
CA ILE A 489 20.04 -17.49 -16.71
C ILE A 489 20.59 -18.88 -16.43
N LEU A 490 21.73 -19.18 -17.05
CA LEU A 490 22.43 -20.43 -16.85
C LEU A 490 23.75 -20.18 -16.12
N LEU A 491 23.99 -20.96 -15.09
CA LEU A 491 25.27 -21.03 -14.38
C LEU A 491 25.88 -22.41 -14.63
N ASN A 492 27.08 -22.43 -15.17
CA ASN A 492 27.78 -23.67 -15.53
C ASN A 492 26.96 -24.61 -16.45
N GLY A 493 26.13 -24.02 -17.32
CA GLY A 493 25.28 -24.75 -18.28
C GLY A 493 23.91 -25.18 -17.74
N GLU A 494 23.65 -25.00 -16.44
CA GLU A 494 22.36 -25.32 -15.83
C GLU A 494 21.49 -24.07 -15.62
N VAL A 495 20.21 -24.18 -15.93
CA VAL A 495 19.24 -23.09 -15.75
C VAL A 495 18.97 -22.88 -14.26
N VAL A 496 19.09 -21.63 -13.82
CA VAL A 496 18.71 -21.22 -12.46
C VAL A 496 17.32 -20.59 -12.53
N ASP A 497 16.30 -21.33 -12.14
CA ASP A 497 14.90 -20.96 -12.22
C ASP A 497 14.56 -19.67 -11.47
N ALA A 498 15.16 -19.46 -10.32
CA ALA A 498 14.99 -18.26 -9.48
C ALA A 498 15.49 -16.97 -10.16
N LEU A 499 16.33 -17.06 -11.19
CA LEU A 499 16.87 -15.94 -11.97
C LEU A 499 16.17 -15.75 -13.32
N SER A 500 15.20 -16.61 -13.66
CA SER A 500 14.42 -16.46 -14.89
C SER A 500 13.41 -15.33 -14.79
N PHE A 501 13.20 -14.57 -15.86
CA PHE A 501 12.21 -13.49 -15.90
C PHE A 501 11.64 -13.29 -17.30
N ILE A 502 10.46 -12.67 -17.38
CA ILE A 502 9.79 -12.34 -18.62
C ILE A 502 10.13 -10.88 -18.97
N VAL A 503 10.50 -10.63 -20.21
CA VAL A 503 10.95 -9.32 -20.68
C VAL A 503 10.46 -9.09 -22.12
N HIS A 504 10.30 -7.82 -22.50
CA HIS A 504 10.06 -7.45 -23.88
C HIS A 504 11.28 -7.82 -24.76
N GLU A 505 11.02 -8.36 -25.96
CA GLU A 505 12.07 -8.83 -26.88
C GLU A 505 13.18 -7.80 -27.10
N ASP A 506 12.82 -6.54 -27.35
CA ASP A 506 13.79 -5.45 -27.60
C ASP A 506 14.73 -5.15 -26.41
N LYS A 507 14.30 -5.47 -25.18
CA LYS A 507 15.10 -5.25 -23.96
C LYS A 507 15.85 -6.51 -23.50
N ALA A 508 15.57 -7.66 -24.10
CA ALA A 508 16.09 -8.94 -23.63
C ALA A 508 17.63 -9.00 -23.65
N TYR A 509 18.25 -8.54 -24.75
CA TYR A 509 19.71 -8.54 -24.89
C TYR A 509 20.38 -7.63 -23.84
N SER A 510 19.92 -6.39 -23.72
CA SER A 510 20.50 -5.41 -22.79
C SER A 510 20.35 -5.83 -21.34
N ARG A 511 19.19 -6.37 -20.95
CA ARG A 511 18.93 -6.91 -19.60
C ARG A 511 19.74 -8.17 -19.33
N GLY A 512 19.79 -9.11 -20.27
CA GLY A 512 20.58 -10.34 -20.15
C GLY A 512 22.06 -10.06 -19.96
N ARG A 513 22.62 -9.15 -20.75
CA ARG A 513 24.02 -8.73 -20.65
C ARG A 513 24.32 -8.08 -19.30
N ARG A 514 23.50 -7.09 -18.89
CA ARG A 514 23.69 -6.41 -17.60
C ARG A 514 23.61 -7.38 -16.42
N LEU A 515 22.70 -8.37 -16.48
CA LEU A 515 22.57 -9.36 -15.41
C LEU A 515 23.75 -10.31 -15.37
N THR A 516 24.23 -10.81 -16.52
CA THR A 516 25.42 -11.69 -16.57
C THR A 516 26.68 -10.97 -16.11
N GLU A 517 26.86 -9.68 -16.42
CA GLU A 517 27.93 -8.83 -15.91
C GLU A 517 27.86 -8.69 -14.38
N LYS A 518 26.68 -8.36 -13.82
CA LYS A 518 26.47 -8.26 -12.37
C LYS A 518 26.71 -9.58 -11.64
N LEU A 519 26.23 -10.69 -12.18
CA LEU A 519 26.45 -12.01 -11.59
C LEU A 519 27.95 -12.36 -11.57
N LYS A 520 28.69 -12.05 -12.64
CA LYS A 520 30.13 -12.23 -12.68
C LYS A 520 30.87 -11.43 -11.61
N GLU A 521 30.40 -10.22 -11.30
CA GLU A 521 31.01 -9.36 -10.28
C GLU A 521 30.73 -9.86 -8.87
N ASN A 522 29.51 -10.38 -8.63
CA ASN A 522 29.03 -10.74 -7.29
C ASN A 522 29.31 -12.20 -6.91
N ILE A 523 29.37 -13.13 -7.89
CA ILE A 523 29.65 -14.53 -7.60
C ILE A 523 31.15 -14.71 -7.33
N PRO A 524 31.54 -15.24 -6.16
CA PRO A 524 32.94 -15.47 -5.84
C PRO A 524 33.58 -16.50 -6.76
N ARG A 525 34.87 -16.29 -7.11
CA ARG A 525 35.65 -17.24 -7.90
C ARG A 525 35.75 -18.59 -7.19
N GLN A 526 35.59 -19.65 -7.94
CA GLN A 526 35.78 -21.03 -7.50
C GLN A 526 37.08 -21.61 -8.07
N LEU A 527 37.38 -22.86 -7.76
CA LEU A 527 38.55 -23.56 -8.29
C LEU A 527 38.41 -23.99 -9.76
N PHE A 528 37.24 -23.75 -10.34
CA PHE A 528 36.91 -24.02 -11.74
C PHE A 528 36.25 -22.78 -12.36
N GLU A 529 36.21 -22.74 -13.68
CA GLU A 529 35.61 -21.67 -14.45
C GLU A 529 34.09 -21.83 -14.48
N ILE A 530 33.35 -20.74 -14.25
CA ILE A 530 31.89 -20.74 -14.26
C ILE A 530 31.42 -19.85 -15.41
N PRO A 531 30.90 -20.41 -16.50
CA PRO A 531 30.19 -19.63 -17.51
C PRO A 531 28.84 -19.15 -16.97
N VAL A 532 28.60 -17.83 -17.09
CA VAL A 532 27.32 -17.18 -16.78
C VAL A 532 26.68 -16.79 -18.10
N GLN A 533 25.52 -17.33 -18.40
CA GLN A 533 24.89 -17.16 -19.70
C GLN A 533 23.44 -16.71 -19.56
N ALA A 534 22.99 -15.88 -20.49
CA ALA A 534 21.58 -15.53 -20.66
C ALA A 534 21.07 -16.14 -21.95
N ALA A 535 19.91 -16.79 -21.92
CA ALA A 535 19.34 -17.49 -23.07
C ALA A 535 17.85 -17.23 -23.24
N ILE A 536 17.38 -17.24 -24.49
CA ILE A 536 15.97 -17.20 -24.87
C ILE A 536 15.67 -18.46 -25.65
N GLY A 537 14.73 -19.31 -25.19
CA GLY A 537 14.37 -20.56 -25.86
C GLY A 537 15.59 -21.47 -26.11
N GLY A 538 16.55 -21.52 -25.20
CA GLY A 538 17.79 -22.29 -25.32
C GLY A 538 18.90 -21.62 -26.17
N LYS A 539 18.61 -20.49 -26.84
CA LYS A 539 19.63 -19.74 -27.60
C LYS A 539 20.33 -18.74 -26.69
N ILE A 540 21.63 -18.88 -26.52
CA ILE A 540 22.46 -17.96 -25.72
C ILE A 540 22.55 -16.61 -26.44
N ILE A 541 22.17 -15.54 -25.73
CA ILE A 541 22.21 -14.14 -26.21
C ILE A 541 23.32 -13.31 -25.53
N ALA A 542 23.74 -13.68 -24.33
CA ALA A 542 24.83 -13.03 -23.62
C ALA A 542 25.62 -14.07 -22.81
N ARG A 543 26.91 -13.85 -22.69
CA ARG A 543 27.80 -14.75 -21.94
C ARG A 543 28.91 -13.94 -21.26
N GLU A 544 29.11 -14.24 -19.99
CA GLU A 544 30.26 -13.84 -19.21
C GLU A 544 30.93 -15.08 -18.59
N THR A 545 32.16 -14.93 -18.11
CA THR A 545 32.90 -16.04 -17.52
C THR A 545 33.55 -15.59 -16.23
N ILE A 546 33.29 -16.31 -15.15
CA ILE A 546 33.97 -16.18 -13.88
C ILE A 546 35.20 -17.08 -13.94
N LYS A 547 36.40 -16.47 -13.99
CA LYS A 547 37.65 -17.21 -14.09
C LYS A 547 37.92 -18.02 -12.84
N ALA A 548 38.49 -19.21 -12.99
CA ALA A 548 38.94 -20.01 -11.87
C ALA A 548 39.93 -19.26 -10.98
N MET A 549 39.87 -19.54 -9.68
CA MET A 549 40.89 -19.07 -8.74
C MET A 549 42.16 -19.86 -8.98
N ARG A 550 43.24 -19.19 -9.40
CA ARG A 550 44.55 -19.84 -9.53
C ARG A 550 45.10 -20.07 -8.11
N LYS A 551 45.26 -21.35 -7.74
CA LYS A 551 46.15 -21.67 -6.61
C LYS A 551 47.55 -21.30 -7.04
N ASP A 552 48.26 -20.60 -6.18
CA ASP A 552 49.71 -20.42 -6.34
C ASP A 552 50.39 -21.75 -6.00
N VAL A 553 50.50 -22.61 -7.02
CA VAL A 553 51.03 -23.96 -6.91
C VAL A 553 52.55 -23.90 -6.73
N LEU A 554 53.19 -22.85 -7.23
CA LEU A 554 54.63 -22.64 -7.09
C LEU A 554 55.09 -22.35 -5.65
N ALA A 555 54.22 -21.73 -4.83
CA ALA A 555 54.46 -21.48 -3.43
C ALA A 555 54.32 -22.73 -2.53
N LYS A 556 53.67 -23.80 -3.02
CA LYS A 556 53.35 -25.01 -2.24
C LYS A 556 53.95 -26.31 -2.76
N CYS A 557 54.44 -26.34 -3.98
CA CYS A 557 55.02 -27.56 -4.57
C CYS A 557 56.51 -27.42 -4.75
N TYR A 558 57.26 -28.17 -3.98
CA TYR A 558 58.70 -28.37 -4.20
C TYR A 558 58.85 -29.16 -5.51
N GLY A 559 59.38 -28.51 -6.56
CA GLY A 559 59.68 -29.17 -7.80
C GLY A 559 58.74 -28.88 -8.98
N GLY A 560 57.79 -27.96 -8.86
CA GLY A 560 57.06 -27.44 -10.02
C GLY A 560 56.07 -28.39 -10.67
N ASP A 561 55.58 -29.36 -9.95
CA ASP A 561 54.48 -30.23 -10.43
C ASP A 561 53.15 -29.44 -10.44
N ILE A 562 52.77 -29.03 -11.63
CA ILE A 562 51.59 -28.27 -11.91
C ILE A 562 50.38 -29.23 -12.05
#